data_e08cab460f45292b04aa1f854f951664
#
_entry.id   e08cab460f45292b04aa1f854f951664
#
_cell.length_a   1.000
_cell.length_b   1.000
_cell.length_c   1.000
_cell.angle_alpha   90.00
_cell.angle_beta   90.00
_cell.angle_gamma   90.00
#
_symmetry.space_group_name_H-M   'P 1'
#
loop_
_entity.id
_entity.type
_entity.pdbx_description
1 polymer ?
#
loop_
_entity_poly.entity_id
_entity_poly.type
_entity_poly.pdbx_seq_one_letter_code
_entity_poly.pdbx_strand_id
1 'polypeptide(L)'
;MALEIERKYLEVDFDSLRQRLRQCGAQGGEVHLERNRIYDLPDGSLRAGHHLLRLRTQEWPDHVQNVLTLKLPPASVPDAAFKVREERETPVTDAAQMHGILEGLGYVVRACYEKIRETWTLEHTTVDMDILPFARVVELEGPEEEILRLEGPLGLDDVPVSTQSYHYLHQQWRQQNGLPPDLSFVFEPEELARRRRDLGLPTVEESPHGR
;
A
#
# COMPACT_ATOMS: atom_id res chain seq x y z
N MET A 1 -6.58 -1.08 -19.70
CA MET A 1 -6.92 -1.44 -18.33
C MET A 1 -5.81 -2.34 -17.86
N ALA A 2 -5.14 -1.97 -16.80
CA ALA A 2 -4.10 -2.82 -16.21
C ALA A 2 -4.76 -3.77 -15.21
N LEU A 3 -4.38 -5.04 -15.26
CA LEU A 3 -4.76 -6.04 -14.28
C LEU A 3 -3.60 -6.10 -13.29
N GLU A 4 -3.88 -5.76 -12.03
CA GLU A 4 -2.94 -5.89 -10.92
C GLU A 4 -3.07 -7.32 -10.38
N ILE A 5 -1.99 -8.07 -10.40
CA ILE A 5 -1.89 -9.42 -9.82
C ILE A 5 -0.83 -9.36 -8.74
N GLU A 6 -1.22 -9.60 -7.49
CA GLU A 6 -0.32 -9.47 -6.34
C GLU A 6 -0.41 -10.67 -5.40
N ARG A 7 0.69 -10.94 -4.70
CA ARG A 7 0.77 -11.89 -3.59
C ARG A 7 1.57 -11.28 -2.44
N LYS A 8 1.09 -11.44 -1.22
CA LYS A 8 1.76 -10.92 -0.01
C LYS A 8 2.49 -12.03 0.72
N TYR A 9 3.64 -11.67 1.27
CA TYR A 9 4.47 -12.52 2.12
C TYR A 9 4.62 -11.84 3.47
N LEU A 10 4.33 -12.59 4.52
CA LEU A 10 4.34 -12.11 5.89
C LEU A 10 5.61 -12.62 6.60
N GLU A 11 6.02 -11.94 7.68
CA GLU A 11 7.15 -12.38 8.50
C GLU A 11 8.49 -12.47 7.76
N VAL A 12 8.66 -11.69 6.69
CA VAL A 12 9.90 -11.68 5.89
C VAL A 12 10.97 -10.84 6.58
N ASP A 13 12.20 -11.37 6.63
CA ASP A 13 13.37 -10.60 7.02
C ASP A 13 13.81 -9.69 5.88
N PHE A 14 13.63 -8.38 6.06
CA PHE A 14 13.90 -7.38 5.03
C PHE A 14 15.38 -7.26 4.66
N ASP A 15 16.30 -7.50 5.58
CA ASP A 15 17.74 -7.38 5.30
C ASP A 15 18.19 -8.55 4.43
N SER A 16 17.75 -9.75 4.75
CA SER A 16 17.98 -10.94 3.92
C SER A 16 17.36 -10.78 2.52
N LEU A 17 16.12 -10.25 2.44
CA LEU A 17 15.46 -10.03 1.15
C LEU A 17 16.21 -9.00 0.30
N ARG A 18 16.65 -7.87 0.87
CA ARG A 18 17.47 -6.88 0.15
C ARG A 18 18.76 -7.48 -0.41
N GLN A 19 19.41 -8.35 0.35
CA GLN A 19 20.61 -9.03 -0.11
C GLN A 19 20.31 -9.92 -1.32
N ARG A 20 19.24 -10.71 -1.26
CA ARG A 20 18.81 -11.61 -2.36
C ARG A 20 18.37 -10.82 -3.58
N LEU A 21 17.62 -9.74 -3.43
CA LEU A 21 17.23 -8.85 -4.54
C LEU A 21 18.46 -8.33 -5.28
N ARG A 22 19.48 -7.84 -4.57
CA ARG A 22 20.74 -7.40 -5.19
C ARG A 22 21.47 -8.53 -5.90
N GLN A 23 21.50 -9.73 -5.31
CA GLN A 23 22.12 -10.91 -5.92
C GLN A 23 21.41 -11.35 -7.20
N CYS A 24 20.08 -11.20 -7.25
CA CYS A 24 19.26 -11.47 -8.45
C CYS A 24 19.33 -10.34 -9.49
N GLY A 25 20.02 -9.23 -9.21
CA GLY A 25 20.16 -8.11 -10.14
C GLY A 25 18.95 -7.16 -10.16
N ALA A 26 18.11 -7.16 -9.12
CA ALA A 26 16.99 -6.24 -8.99
C ALA A 26 17.45 -4.79 -9.00
N GLN A 27 16.66 -3.91 -9.59
CA GLN A 27 16.87 -2.47 -9.65
C GLN A 27 15.93 -1.76 -8.66
N GLY A 28 16.34 -0.63 -8.08
CA GLY A 28 15.50 0.15 -7.19
C GLY A 28 16.06 0.23 -5.76
N GLY A 29 15.20 0.00 -4.78
CA GLY A 29 15.49 0.22 -3.36
C GLY A 29 15.18 1.66 -2.94
N GLU A 30 14.40 2.39 -3.73
CA GLU A 30 13.93 3.72 -3.37
C GLU A 30 12.88 3.61 -2.26
N VAL A 31 13.07 4.41 -1.22
CA VAL A 31 12.19 4.41 -0.04
C VAL A 31 11.40 5.69 0.01
N HIS A 32 10.10 5.58 0.26
CA HIS A 32 9.23 6.73 0.40
C HIS A 32 8.15 6.52 1.48
N LEU A 33 7.58 7.62 1.94
CA LEU A 33 6.39 7.60 2.81
C LEU A 33 5.14 7.67 1.94
N GLU A 34 4.19 6.77 2.17
CA GLU A 34 2.85 6.85 1.59
C GLU A 34 1.81 7.23 2.63
N ARG A 35 0.98 8.21 2.27
CA ARG A 35 -0.23 8.58 3.02
C ARG A 35 -1.44 8.41 2.11
N ASN A 36 -2.42 7.66 2.57
CA ASN A 36 -3.56 7.25 1.78
C ASN A 36 -4.86 7.64 2.45
N ARG A 37 -5.81 8.20 1.69
CA ARG A 37 -7.20 8.43 2.07
C ARG A 37 -8.08 7.54 1.23
N ILE A 38 -8.91 6.74 1.90
CA ILE A 38 -9.92 5.90 1.25
C ILE A 38 -11.25 6.62 1.34
N TYR A 39 -11.90 6.74 0.21
CA TYR A 39 -13.19 7.40 0.07
C TYR A 39 -14.31 6.39 -0.20
N ASP A 40 -15.49 6.73 0.29
CA ASP A 40 -16.74 6.03 -0.02
C ASP A 40 -17.89 7.02 0.00
N LEU A 41 -19.03 6.63 -0.51
CA LEU A 41 -20.27 7.37 -0.28
C LEU A 41 -20.74 7.18 1.17
N PRO A 42 -21.57 8.09 1.71
CA PRO A 42 -22.09 7.98 3.07
C PRO A 42 -22.77 6.64 3.39
N ASP A 43 -23.37 6.02 2.39
CA ASP A 43 -24.03 4.71 2.48
C ASP A 43 -23.08 3.50 2.40
N GLY A 44 -21.78 3.72 2.09
CA GLY A 44 -20.79 2.64 1.95
C GLY A 44 -20.90 1.82 0.67
N SER A 45 -21.55 2.36 -0.36
CA SER A 45 -21.87 1.63 -1.59
C SER A 45 -20.63 1.21 -2.40
N LEU A 46 -19.53 1.98 -2.38
CA LEU A 46 -18.29 1.56 -3.05
C LEU A 46 -17.74 0.28 -2.41
N ARG A 47 -17.63 0.25 -1.09
CA ARG A 47 -17.15 -0.92 -0.35
C ARG A 47 -18.08 -2.12 -0.55
N ALA A 48 -19.41 -1.90 -0.52
CA ALA A 48 -20.39 -2.96 -0.76
C ALA A 48 -20.26 -3.55 -2.18
N GLY A 49 -19.89 -2.73 -3.17
CA GLY A 49 -19.59 -3.15 -4.54
C GLY A 49 -18.14 -3.65 -4.73
N HIS A 50 -17.37 -3.86 -3.67
CA HIS A 50 -15.95 -4.24 -3.73
C HIS A 50 -15.06 -3.24 -4.50
N HIS A 51 -15.48 -1.98 -4.57
CA HIS A 51 -14.69 -0.89 -5.13
C HIS A 51 -13.83 -0.25 -4.06
N LEU A 52 -12.68 0.29 -4.45
CA LEU A 52 -11.84 1.11 -3.59
C LEU A 52 -11.47 2.38 -4.34
N LEU A 53 -11.85 3.53 -3.79
CA LEU A 53 -11.43 4.85 -4.28
C LEU A 53 -10.42 5.43 -3.30
N ARG A 54 -9.20 5.73 -3.79
CA ARG A 54 -8.06 6.14 -2.97
C ARG A 54 -7.38 7.36 -3.56
N LEU A 55 -7.11 8.35 -2.71
CA LEU A 55 -6.16 9.41 -2.99
C LEU A 55 -4.88 9.13 -2.19
N ARG A 56 -3.77 8.91 -2.89
CA ARG A 56 -2.46 8.61 -2.34
C ARG A 56 -1.53 9.80 -2.50
N THR A 57 -0.79 10.13 -1.46
CA THR A 57 0.37 11.02 -1.49
C THR A 57 1.61 10.20 -1.18
N GLN A 58 2.59 10.22 -2.07
CA GLN A 58 3.89 9.57 -1.94
C GLN A 58 4.94 10.66 -1.79
N GLU A 59 5.77 10.55 -0.75
CA GLU A 59 6.75 11.59 -0.38
C GLU A 59 8.16 11.01 -0.41
N TRP A 60 8.99 11.53 -1.32
CA TRP A 60 10.44 11.32 -1.37
C TRP A 60 11.17 12.58 -0.87
N PRO A 61 12.48 12.53 -0.59
CA PRO A 61 13.23 13.69 -0.13
C PRO A 61 13.18 14.88 -1.09
N ASP A 62 13.08 14.63 -2.39
CA ASP A 62 13.23 15.62 -3.46
C ASP A 62 11.91 15.92 -4.21
N HIS A 63 10.89 15.08 -4.05
CA HIS A 63 9.61 15.29 -4.74
C HIS A 63 8.43 14.64 -4.02
N VAL A 64 7.23 15.02 -4.46
CA VAL A 64 5.95 14.45 -3.99
C VAL A 64 5.12 14.08 -5.21
N GLN A 65 4.50 12.91 -5.17
CA GLN A 65 3.51 12.48 -6.16
C GLN A 65 2.16 12.25 -5.50
N ASN A 66 1.09 12.63 -6.21
CA ASN A 66 -0.27 12.30 -5.78
C ASN A 66 -0.95 11.51 -6.89
N VAL A 67 -1.68 10.47 -6.50
CA VAL A 67 -2.37 9.57 -7.42
C VAL A 67 -3.78 9.30 -6.92
N LEU A 68 -4.77 9.49 -7.81
CA LEU A 68 -6.12 9.02 -7.58
C LEU A 68 -6.28 7.65 -8.21
N THR A 69 -6.67 6.66 -7.41
CA THR A 69 -6.82 5.27 -7.81
C THR A 69 -8.27 4.82 -7.62
N LEU A 70 -8.82 4.14 -8.62
CA LEU A 70 -10.05 3.35 -8.51
C LEU A 70 -9.72 1.88 -8.78
N LYS A 71 -9.89 1.03 -7.75
CA LYS A 71 -9.78 -0.43 -7.89
C LYS A 71 -11.17 -1.04 -7.98
N LEU A 72 -11.36 -1.92 -8.95
CA LEU A 72 -12.60 -2.62 -9.23
C LEU A 72 -12.39 -4.13 -9.04
N PRO A 73 -13.46 -4.90 -8.74
CA PRO A 73 -13.36 -6.35 -8.78
C PRO A 73 -13.01 -6.80 -10.21
N PRO A 74 -12.23 -7.87 -10.37
CA PRO A 74 -11.91 -8.39 -11.69
C PRO A 74 -13.17 -8.95 -12.37
N ALA A 75 -13.19 -8.90 -13.72
CA ALA A 75 -14.32 -9.40 -14.51
C ALA A 75 -14.51 -10.94 -14.42
N SER A 76 -13.46 -11.67 -14.04
CA SER A 76 -13.47 -13.12 -13.81
C SER A 76 -13.00 -13.45 -12.40
N VAL A 77 -13.43 -14.62 -11.87
CA VAL A 77 -12.96 -15.08 -10.56
C VAL A 77 -11.49 -15.49 -10.69
N PRO A 78 -10.58 -14.81 -9.97
CA PRO A 78 -9.15 -15.13 -10.04
C PRO A 78 -8.83 -16.44 -9.31
N ASP A 79 -7.63 -17.00 -9.54
CA ASP A 79 -7.07 -18.03 -8.68
C ASP A 79 -6.98 -17.51 -7.23
N ALA A 80 -7.37 -18.34 -6.28
CA ALA A 80 -7.33 -17.99 -4.86
C ALA A 80 -5.91 -17.75 -4.33
N ALA A 81 -4.87 -18.18 -5.06
CA ALA A 81 -3.47 -17.97 -4.72
C ALA A 81 -2.99 -16.52 -4.89
N PHE A 82 -3.72 -15.73 -5.67
CA PHE A 82 -3.38 -14.33 -5.99
C PHE A 82 -4.55 -13.41 -5.72
N LYS A 83 -4.23 -12.16 -5.38
CA LYS A 83 -5.20 -11.08 -5.37
C LYS A 83 -5.15 -10.38 -6.73
N VAL A 84 -6.29 -10.30 -7.39
CA VAL A 84 -6.44 -9.68 -8.71
C VAL A 84 -7.42 -8.52 -8.64
N ARG A 85 -7.06 -7.38 -9.24
CA ARG A 85 -7.91 -6.19 -9.34
C ARG A 85 -7.77 -5.53 -10.71
N GLU A 86 -8.86 -4.94 -11.20
CA GLU A 86 -8.78 -3.96 -12.27
C GLU A 86 -8.46 -2.61 -11.66
N GLU A 87 -7.39 -1.97 -12.12
CA GLU A 87 -6.95 -0.70 -11.57
C GLU A 87 -6.97 0.41 -12.61
N ARG A 88 -7.43 1.59 -12.18
CA ARG A 88 -7.39 2.84 -12.95
C ARG A 88 -6.76 3.90 -12.10
N GLU A 89 -5.65 4.43 -12.58
CA GLU A 89 -4.90 5.46 -11.87
C GLU A 89 -4.73 6.70 -12.74
N THR A 90 -4.69 7.84 -12.08
CA THR A 90 -4.32 9.10 -12.70
C THR A 90 -3.51 9.95 -11.73
N PRO A 91 -2.42 10.59 -12.20
CA PRO A 91 -1.69 11.54 -11.39
C PRO A 91 -2.56 12.76 -11.08
N VAL A 92 -2.36 13.31 -9.90
CA VAL A 92 -3.07 14.50 -9.39
C VAL A 92 -2.03 15.55 -9.01
N THR A 93 -2.13 16.75 -9.54
CA THR A 93 -1.17 17.82 -9.25
C THR A 93 -1.33 18.40 -7.86
N ASP A 94 -2.56 18.43 -7.34
CA ASP A 94 -2.91 19.02 -6.04
C ASP A 94 -3.87 18.08 -5.28
N ALA A 95 -3.36 17.41 -4.25
CA ALA A 95 -4.14 16.48 -3.45
C ALA A 95 -5.22 17.18 -2.60
N ALA A 96 -5.00 18.45 -2.18
CA ALA A 96 -5.97 19.19 -1.39
C ALA A 96 -7.17 19.60 -2.26
N GLN A 97 -6.92 20.07 -3.47
CA GLN A 97 -8.00 20.38 -4.44
C GLN A 97 -8.77 19.11 -4.81
N MET A 98 -8.09 17.99 -5.07
CA MET A 98 -8.76 16.73 -5.39
C MET A 98 -9.62 16.24 -4.23
N HIS A 99 -9.12 16.34 -2.99
CA HIS A 99 -9.91 16.04 -1.79
C HIS A 99 -11.19 16.89 -1.74
N GLY A 100 -11.08 18.21 -1.93
CA GLY A 100 -12.24 19.12 -1.96
C GLY A 100 -13.25 18.80 -3.09
N ILE A 101 -12.77 18.36 -4.26
CA ILE A 101 -13.63 17.91 -5.36
C ILE A 101 -14.39 16.63 -4.93
N LEU A 102 -13.72 15.66 -4.35
CA LEU A 102 -14.35 14.41 -3.90
C LEU A 102 -15.40 14.68 -2.81
N GLU A 103 -15.10 15.56 -1.84
CA GLU A 103 -16.09 15.99 -0.84
C GLU A 103 -17.28 16.71 -1.48
N GLY A 104 -17.03 17.62 -2.44
CA GLY A 104 -18.08 18.32 -3.18
C GLY A 104 -18.97 17.38 -4.01
N LEU A 105 -18.44 16.23 -4.42
CA LEU A 105 -19.20 15.16 -5.08
C LEU A 105 -19.95 14.24 -4.10
N GLY A 106 -19.82 14.48 -2.79
CA GLY A 106 -20.51 13.72 -1.75
C GLY A 106 -19.72 12.51 -1.21
N TYR A 107 -18.46 12.31 -1.61
CA TYR A 107 -17.62 11.29 -1.00
C TYR A 107 -17.12 11.73 0.39
N VAL A 108 -16.94 10.77 1.27
CA VAL A 108 -16.41 10.99 2.62
C VAL A 108 -15.18 10.12 2.84
N VAL A 109 -14.22 10.60 3.62
CA VAL A 109 -13.07 9.79 4.03
C VAL A 109 -13.54 8.73 5.03
N ARG A 110 -13.30 7.46 4.72
CA ARG A 110 -13.66 6.31 5.56
C ARG A 110 -12.49 5.73 6.33
N ALA A 111 -11.30 5.87 5.79
CA ALA A 111 -10.08 5.40 6.43
C ALA A 111 -8.88 6.19 5.94
N CYS A 112 -7.91 6.36 6.82
CA CYS A 112 -6.58 6.83 6.48
C CYS A 112 -5.57 5.75 6.83
N TYR A 113 -4.55 5.57 5.99
CA TYR A 113 -3.44 4.71 6.35
C TYR A 113 -2.11 5.22 5.81
N GLU A 114 -1.05 4.85 6.52
CA GLU A 114 0.32 5.22 6.20
C GLU A 114 1.19 3.99 6.13
N LYS A 115 2.22 4.05 5.32
CA LYS A 115 3.28 3.05 5.24
C LYS A 115 4.58 3.68 4.74
N ILE A 116 5.69 3.06 5.09
CA ILE A 116 6.96 3.27 4.41
C ILE A 116 7.11 2.16 3.39
N ARG A 117 7.35 2.50 2.14
CA ARG A 117 7.54 1.54 1.05
C ARG A 117 8.93 1.66 0.46
N GLU A 118 9.56 0.52 0.29
CA GLU A 118 10.79 0.35 -0.49
C GLU A 118 10.47 -0.51 -1.71
N THR A 119 10.67 0.04 -2.90
CA THR A 119 10.28 -0.61 -4.16
C THR A 119 11.50 -1.09 -4.93
N TRP A 120 11.46 -2.34 -5.38
CA TRP A 120 12.43 -2.96 -6.26
C TRP A 120 11.73 -3.50 -7.52
N THR A 121 12.46 -3.53 -8.64
CA THR A 121 12.01 -4.15 -9.88
C THR A 121 12.95 -5.28 -10.24
N LEU A 122 12.42 -6.46 -10.45
CA LEU A 122 13.14 -7.63 -10.91
C LEU A 122 12.39 -8.24 -12.11
N GLU A 123 12.99 -8.13 -13.30
CA GLU A 123 12.35 -8.48 -14.57
C GLU A 123 11.02 -7.71 -14.78
N HIS A 124 9.87 -8.40 -14.83
CA HIS A 124 8.54 -7.79 -14.97
C HIS A 124 7.75 -7.80 -13.62
N THR A 125 8.44 -8.06 -12.53
CA THR A 125 7.83 -8.13 -11.19
C THR A 125 8.33 -6.98 -10.33
N THR A 126 7.38 -6.27 -9.72
CA THR A 126 7.65 -5.29 -8.65
C THR A 126 7.69 -6.02 -7.31
N VAL A 127 8.68 -5.72 -6.49
CA VAL A 127 8.80 -6.22 -5.12
C VAL A 127 8.73 -5.02 -4.19
N ASP A 128 7.64 -4.91 -3.47
CA ASP A 128 7.38 -3.84 -2.52
C ASP A 128 7.58 -4.35 -1.09
N MET A 129 8.45 -3.69 -0.35
CA MET A 129 8.72 -3.97 1.06
C MET A 129 8.07 -2.91 1.92
N ASP A 130 6.95 -3.24 2.53
CA ASP A 130 6.09 -2.30 3.26
C ASP A 130 6.27 -2.41 4.77
N ILE A 131 6.58 -1.29 5.42
CA ILE A 131 6.50 -1.11 6.86
C ILE A 131 5.19 -0.39 7.17
N LEU A 132 4.28 -1.11 7.81
CA LEU A 132 3.01 -0.62 8.30
C LEU A 132 3.12 -0.31 9.80
N PRO A 133 2.23 0.49 10.40
CA PRO A 133 2.23 0.73 11.85
C PRO A 133 2.12 -0.54 12.70
N PHE A 134 1.57 -1.62 12.15
CA PHE A 134 1.28 -2.86 12.87
C PHE A 134 2.04 -4.10 12.32
N ALA A 135 2.68 -4.01 11.14
CA ALA A 135 3.32 -5.16 10.50
C ALA A 135 4.39 -4.75 9.49
N ARG A 136 5.20 -5.74 9.07
CA ARG A 136 6.03 -5.68 7.87
C ARG A 136 5.48 -6.69 6.87
N VAL A 137 5.33 -6.28 5.61
CA VAL A 137 4.76 -7.11 4.55
C VAL A 137 5.57 -6.91 3.28
N VAL A 138 5.76 -7.97 2.52
CA VAL A 138 6.32 -7.91 1.17
C VAL A 138 5.19 -8.19 0.19
N GLU A 139 5.06 -7.38 -0.86
CA GLU A 139 4.16 -7.63 -1.99
C GLU A 139 5.01 -7.93 -3.22
N LEU A 140 4.69 -9.01 -3.94
CA LEU A 140 5.15 -9.22 -5.30
C LEU A 140 3.97 -8.95 -6.23
N GLU A 141 4.18 -8.05 -7.19
CA GLU A 141 3.19 -7.68 -8.22
C GLU A 141 3.78 -7.91 -9.61
N GLY A 142 3.08 -8.70 -10.42
CA GLY A 142 3.52 -9.06 -11.78
C GLY A 142 2.79 -10.26 -12.34
N PRO A 143 3.29 -10.87 -13.44
CA PRO A 143 2.77 -12.11 -13.97
C PRO A 143 2.84 -13.26 -12.94
N GLU A 144 1.76 -14.04 -12.80
CA GLU A 144 1.67 -15.13 -11.81
C GLU A 144 2.87 -16.10 -11.88
N GLU A 145 3.23 -16.50 -13.12
CA GLU A 145 4.36 -17.43 -13.34
C GLU A 145 5.69 -16.84 -12.85
N GLU A 146 5.90 -15.53 -13.04
CA GLU A 146 7.10 -14.86 -12.56
C GLU A 146 7.12 -14.74 -11.04
N ILE A 147 6.02 -14.38 -10.42
CA ILE A 147 5.91 -14.32 -8.95
C ILE A 147 6.31 -15.67 -8.36
N LEU A 148 5.71 -16.78 -8.84
CA LEU A 148 6.02 -18.13 -8.35
C LEU A 148 7.48 -18.51 -8.59
N ARG A 149 8.04 -18.16 -9.75
CA ARG A 149 9.45 -18.46 -10.08
C ARG A 149 10.43 -17.71 -9.18
N LEU A 150 10.07 -16.51 -8.73
CA LEU A 150 10.93 -15.68 -7.88
C LEU A 150 10.90 -16.06 -6.40
N GLU A 151 9.93 -16.83 -5.93
CA GLU A 151 9.83 -17.22 -4.52
C GLU A 151 11.11 -17.88 -4.00
N GLY A 152 11.61 -18.90 -4.68
CA GLY A 152 12.83 -19.62 -4.29
C GLY A 152 14.07 -18.74 -4.24
N PRO A 153 14.44 -18.06 -5.34
CA PRO A 153 15.57 -17.13 -5.36
C PRO A 153 15.50 -16.03 -4.29
N LEU A 154 14.29 -15.54 -3.99
CA LEU A 154 14.09 -14.51 -2.97
C LEU A 154 13.93 -15.07 -1.54
N GLY A 155 13.87 -16.42 -1.38
CA GLY A 155 13.71 -17.08 -0.08
C GLY A 155 12.34 -16.87 0.54
N LEU A 156 11.32 -16.89 -0.30
CA LEU A 156 9.93 -16.66 0.07
C LEU A 156 9.08 -17.95 0.08
N ASP A 157 9.66 -19.12 -0.29
CA ASP A 157 8.93 -20.39 -0.40
C ASP A 157 8.30 -20.88 0.92
N ASP A 158 8.97 -20.61 2.03
CA ASP A 158 8.58 -21.13 3.35
C ASP A 158 7.94 -20.07 4.25
N VAL A 159 7.65 -18.87 3.73
CA VAL A 159 7.03 -17.79 4.53
C VAL A 159 5.50 -17.79 4.37
N PRO A 160 4.76 -17.36 5.41
CA PRO A 160 3.31 -17.26 5.32
C PRO A 160 2.86 -16.31 4.21
N VAL A 161 1.91 -16.74 3.39
CA VAL A 161 1.35 -15.95 2.29
C VAL A 161 -0.05 -15.46 2.60
N SER A 162 -0.45 -14.34 1.98
CA SER A 162 -1.79 -13.79 2.11
C SER A 162 -2.22 -13.08 0.83
N THR A 163 -3.49 -13.24 0.48
CA THR A 163 -4.19 -12.47 -0.57
C THR A 163 -5.09 -11.39 0.00
N GLN A 164 -5.07 -11.22 1.33
CA GLN A 164 -5.92 -10.27 2.03
C GLN A 164 -5.42 -8.83 1.88
N SER A 165 -6.34 -7.87 2.03
CA SER A 165 -5.97 -6.44 2.07
C SER A 165 -5.27 -6.08 3.38
N TYR A 166 -4.49 -4.99 3.39
CA TYR A 166 -3.89 -4.45 4.62
C TYR A 166 -4.95 -4.09 5.68
N HIS A 167 -6.12 -3.60 5.25
CA HIS A 167 -7.23 -3.33 6.19
C HIS A 167 -7.72 -4.60 6.88
N TYR A 168 -7.79 -5.72 6.16
CA TYR A 168 -8.15 -7.00 6.76
C TYR A 168 -7.08 -7.51 7.73
N LEU A 169 -5.81 -7.47 7.33
CA LEU A 169 -4.68 -7.83 8.19
C LEU A 169 -4.64 -6.95 9.45
N HIS A 170 -4.90 -5.65 9.32
CA HIS A 170 -5.01 -4.74 10.45
C HIS A 170 -6.17 -5.12 11.39
N GLN A 171 -7.35 -5.45 10.86
CA GLN A 171 -8.47 -5.89 11.69
C GLN A 171 -8.14 -7.19 12.47
N GLN A 172 -7.48 -8.15 11.83
CA GLN A 172 -7.02 -9.36 12.52
C GLN A 172 -6.00 -9.04 13.62
N TRP A 173 -5.02 -8.19 13.32
CA TRP A 173 -4.04 -7.75 14.31
C TRP A 173 -4.71 -7.03 15.50
N ARG A 174 -5.66 -6.15 15.26
CA ARG A 174 -6.43 -5.46 16.33
C ARG A 174 -7.18 -6.45 17.19
N GLN A 175 -7.86 -7.41 16.58
CA GLN A 175 -8.60 -8.46 17.30
C GLN A 175 -7.66 -9.30 18.18
N GLN A 176 -6.51 -9.71 17.67
CA GLN A 176 -5.51 -10.48 18.41
C GLN A 176 -4.93 -9.70 19.60
N ASN A 177 -4.87 -8.36 19.51
CA ASN A 177 -4.38 -7.46 20.55
C ASN A 177 -5.51 -6.89 21.45
N GLY A 178 -6.75 -7.36 21.32
CA GLY A 178 -7.88 -6.91 22.13
C GLY A 178 -8.29 -5.46 21.89
N LEU A 179 -7.97 -4.90 20.72
CA LEU A 179 -8.29 -3.53 20.34
C LEU A 179 -9.62 -3.45 19.59
N PRO A 180 -10.38 -2.35 19.76
CA PRO A 180 -11.63 -2.17 19.00
C PRO A 180 -11.37 -2.08 17.50
N PRO A 181 -12.35 -2.44 16.64
CA PRO A 181 -12.21 -2.29 15.19
C PRO A 181 -11.92 -0.84 14.78
N ASP A 182 -10.96 -0.67 13.88
CA ASP A 182 -10.63 0.61 13.24
C ASP A 182 -10.12 0.36 11.82
N LEU A 183 -10.64 1.06 10.85
CA LEU A 183 -10.21 0.92 9.46
C LEU A 183 -8.92 1.68 9.17
N SER A 184 -8.60 2.67 10.00
CA SER A 184 -7.40 3.49 9.84
C SER A 184 -6.21 2.87 10.56
N PHE A 185 -5.02 3.02 9.97
CA PHE A 185 -3.74 2.66 10.57
C PHE A 185 -2.67 3.65 10.11
N VAL A 186 -2.36 4.58 10.99
CA VAL A 186 -1.36 5.61 10.78
C VAL A 186 -0.27 5.46 11.84
N PHE A 187 0.94 5.90 11.54
CA PHE A 187 2.02 5.93 12.51
C PHE A 187 1.69 6.89 13.64
N GLU A 188 2.08 6.53 14.86
CA GLU A 188 2.01 7.48 15.99
C GLU A 188 2.85 8.72 15.65
N PRO A 189 2.44 9.93 16.11
CA PRO A 189 3.09 11.18 15.69
C PRO A 189 4.60 11.20 15.90
N GLU A 190 5.09 10.68 17.01
CA GLU A 190 6.52 10.61 17.30
C GLU A 190 7.26 9.64 16.38
N GLU A 191 6.65 8.50 16.08
CA GLU A 191 7.18 7.53 15.15
C GLU A 191 7.20 8.08 13.72
N LEU A 192 6.12 8.71 13.26
CA LEU A 192 6.05 9.37 11.97
C LEU A 192 7.15 10.43 11.82
N ALA A 193 7.31 11.28 12.84
CA ALA A 193 8.35 12.32 12.84
C ALA A 193 9.77 11.73 12.76
N ARG A 194 10.03 10.62 13.45
CA ARG A 194 11.30 9.89 13.35
C ARG A 194 11.51 9.36 11.94
N ARG A 195 10.51 8.63 11.38
CA ARG A 195 10.60 8.05 10.04
C ARG A 195 10.80 9.11 8.96
N ARG A 196 10.12 10.25 9.07
CA ARG A 196 10.34 11.38 8.16
C ARG A 196 11.78 11.88 8.21
N ARG A 197 12.36 12.04 9.41
CA ARG A 197 13.79 12.41 9.55
C ARG A 197 14.72 11.37 8.94
N ASP A 198 14.47 10.08 9.20
CA ASP A 198 15.28 8.97 8.69
C ASP A 198 15.24 8.91 7.14
N LEU A 199 14.14 9.32 6.53
CA LEU A 199 13.95 9.43 5.09
C LEU A 199 14.42 10.78 4.51
N GLY A 200 14.87 11.73 5.32
CA GLY A 200 15.23 13.06 4.85
C GLY A 200 14.04 13.90 4.36
N LEU A 201 12.82 13.55 4.75
CA LEU A 201 11.62 14.29 4.38
C LEU A 201 11.50 15.61 5.16
N PRO A 202 10.94 16.67 4.54
CA PRO A 202 10.69 17.93 5.24
C PRO A 202 9.84 17.69 6.50
N THR A 203 10.15 18.45 7.57
CA THR A 203 9.26 18.48 8.74
C THR A 203 7.92 19.06 8.31
N VAL A 204 6.83 18.36 8.62
CA VAL A 204 5.49 18.91 8.39
C VAL A 204 5.30 20.02 9.43
N GLU A 205 5.36 21.29 8.99
CA GLU A 205 4.67 22.33 9.74
C GLU A 205 3.20 21.96 9.77
N GLU A 206 2.62 21.84 10.97
CA GLU A 206 1.21 21.52 11.15
C GLU A 206 0.36 22.50 10.33
N SER A 207 -0.11 22.04 9.18
CA SER A 207 -1.08 22.80 8.41
C SER A 207 -2.39 22.79 9.19
N PRO A 208 -2.99 23.94 9.56
CA PRO A 208 -4.13 24.01 10.47
C PRO A 208 -5.44 23.40 9.93
N HIS A 209 -5.40 22.69 8.81
CA HIS A 209 -6.56 22.10 8.14
C HIS A 209 -6.37 20.60 7.90
N GLY A 210 -6.69 19.77 8.91
CA GLY A 210 -6.71 18.34 8.63
C GLY A 210 -6.80 17.42 9.85
N ARG A 211 -7.90 17.45 10.57
CA ARG A 211 -8.42 16.26 11.29
C ARG A 211 -9.65 15.75 10.59
#